data_e70f72fa201ac46d3c7e2d075feaf79d
#
_entry.id   e70f72fa201ac46d3c7e2d075feaf79d
#
_cell.length_a   1.000
_cell.length_b   1.000
_cell.length_c   1.000
_cell.angle_alpha   90.00
_cell.angle_beta   90.00
_cell.angle_gamma   90.00
#
_symmetry.space_group_name_H-M   'P 1'
#
loop_
_entity.id
_entity.type
_entity.pdbx_description
1 polymer ?
#
loop_
_entity_poly.entity_id
_entity_poly.type
_entity_poly.pdbx_seq_one_letter_code
_entity_poly.pdbx_strand_id
1 'polypeptide(L)'
;SIAVNGVCLTVTNINNNNISFDLLEETCKRSNLCSSSHGDLFNIEFPISLNDMISGHVVSGHVDFVSKLISIESQQYTFSLPDEYKHLVVSKGSITLNGVALTSCDATNNTFSVYLIPETLNQTNLSNLKMGSHVNVEIDMLARYVDRILTYKS
;
A
#
# COMPACT_ATOMS: atom_id res chain seq x y z
N SER A 1 -7.91 2.71 15.70
CA SER A 1 -6.95 2.10 14.77
C SER A 1 -6.07 3.15 14.14
N ILE A 2 -4.93 2.73 13.67
CA ILE A 2 -3.95 3.58 12.96
C ILE A 2 -3.46 2.75 11.77
N ALA A 3 -3.27 3.36 10.61
CA ALA A 3 -2.62 2.70 9.49
C ALA A 3 -1.10 2.85 9.60
N VAL A 4 -0.38 1.71 9.53
CA VAL A 4 1.09 1.63 9.56
C VAL A 4 1.54 1.02 8.24
N ASN A 5 2.26 1.77 7.41
CA ASN A 5 2.55 1.37 6.02
C ASN A 5 1.31 0.84 5.28
N GLY A 6 0.16 1.50 5.49
CA GLY A 6 -1.11 1.11 4.87
C GLY A 6 -1.79 -0.10 5.50
N VAL A 7 -1.28 -0.64 6.60
CA VAL A 7 -1.94 -1.72 7.34
C VAL A 7 -2.76 -1.15 8.49
N CYS A 8 -4.08 -1.34 8.46
CA CYS A 8 -4.97 -0.92 9.54
C CYS A 8 -4.75 -1.79 10.79
N LEU A 9 -4.21 -1.20 11.85
CA LEU A 9 -3.89 -1.88 13.11
C LEU A 9 -4.65 -1.31 14.28
N THR A 10 -5.10 -2.19 15.17
CA THR A 10 -5.68 -1.78 16.45
C THR A 10 -4.58 -1.47 17.43
N VAL A 11 -4.62 -0.28 18.02
CA VAL A 11 -3.68 0.11 19.07
C VAL A 11 -3.98 -0.69 20.33
N THR A 12 -2.98 -1.38 20.86
CA THR A 12 -3.10 -2.17 22.09
C THR A 12 -2.56 -1.43 23.31
N ASN A 13 -1.56 -0.57 23.13
CA ASN A 13 -1.01 0.23 24.22
C ASN A 13 -0.41 1.54 23.69
N ILE A 14 -0.49 2.58 24.49
CA ILE A 14 0.20 3.86 24.28
C ILE A 14 0.95 4.19 25.54
N ASN A 15 2.27 4.29 25.46
CA ASN A 15 3.13 4.65 26.57
C ASN A 15 4.16 5.70 26.15
N ASN A 16 4.02 6.91 26.67
CA ASN A 16 4.78 8.09 26.25
C ASN A 16 4.70 8.30 24.72
N ASN A 17 5.81 8.13 24.02
CA ASN A 17 5.92 8.27 22.56
C ASN A 17 5.85 6.93 21.81
N ASN A 18 5.51 5.85 22.50
CA ASN A 18 5.45 4.52 21.91
C ASN A 18 4.00 4.08 21.75
N ILE A 19 3.71 3.52 20.59
CA ILE A 19 2.42 2.89 20.26
C ILE A 19 2.69 1.42 19.99
N SER A 20 1.90 0.53 20.61
CA SER A 20 2.03 -0.91 20.42
C SER A 20 0.84 -1.49 19.69
N PHE A 21 1.11 -2.51 18.91
CA PHE A 21 0.13 -3.24 18.09
C PHE A 21 0.38 -4.74 18.21
N ASP A 22 -0.68 -5.53 18.22
CA ASP A 22 -0.59 -6.97 18.06
C ASP A 22 -0.82 -7.33 16.58
N LEU A 23 0.10 -8.10 16.02
CA LEU A 23 -0.01 -8.55 14.63
C LEU A 23 -0.50 -10.00 14.56
N LEU A 24 -1.54 -10.22 13.78
CA LEU A 24 -2.00 -11.56 13.46
C LEU A 24 -1.08 -12.23 12.43
N GLU A 25 -1.05 -13.55 12.41
CA GLU A 25 -0.28 -14.32 11.41
C GLU A 25 -0.64 -13.93 9.96
N GLU A 26 -1.92 -13.67 9.68
CA GLU A 26 -2.39 -13.21 8.37
C GLU A 26 -1.81 -11.84 8.02
N THR A 27 -1.75 -10.91 8.96
CA THR A 27 -1.12 -9.60 8.77
C THR A 27 0.36 -9.73 8.43
N CYS A 28 1.06 -10.63 9.12
CA CYS A 28 2.47 -10.91 8.84
C CYS A 28 2.70 -11.52 7.44
N LYS A 29 1.78 -12.36 6.98
CA LYS A 29 1.87 -12.99 5.65
C LYS A 29 1.61 -12.00 4.51
N ARG A 30 0.67 -11.06 4.71
CA ARG A 30 0.24 -10.13 3.66
C ARG A 30 0.96 -8.79 3.67
N SER A 31 1.74 -8.49 4.68
CA SER A 31 2.42 -7.20 4.80
C SER A 31 3.92 -7.34 5.07
N ASN A 32 4.63 -6.24 4.86
CA ASN A 32 6.06 -6.17 5.16
C ASN A 32 6.35 -5.89 6.64
N LEU A 33 5.33 -5.77 7.51
CA LEU A 33 5.52 -5.34 8.90
C LEU A 33 6.38 -6.33 9.72
N CYS A 34 6.16 -7.63 9.54
CA CYS A 34 6.90 -8.66 10.30
C CYS A 34 8.34 -8.88 9.81
N SER A 35 8.72 -8.32 8.67
CA SER A 35 10.11 -8.31 8.19
C SER A 35 10.87 -7.04 8.55
N SER A 36 10.24 -6.12 9.26
CA SER A 36 10.86 -4.85 9.67
C SER A 36 11.83 -5.03 10.84
N SER A 37 12.76 -4.09 10.94
CA SER A 37 13.83 -4.06 11.93
C SER A 37 13.81 -2.77 12.73
N HIS A 38 14.49 -2.78 13.86
CA HIS A 38 14.69 -1.55 14.66
C HIS A 38 15.34 -0.44 13.81
N GLY A 39 14.72 0.72 13.81
CA GLY A 39 15.18 1.89 13.04
C GLY A 39 14.50 2.06 11.69
N ASP A 40 13.67 1.11 11.24
CA ASP A 40 12.88 1.29 10.03
C ASP A 40 11.85 2.39 10.19
N LEU A 41 11.60 3.13 9.11
CA LEU A 41 10.60 4.20 9.07
C LEU A 41 9.30 3.70 8.45
N PHE A 42 8.19 4.10 9.07
CA PHE A 42 6.85 3.73 8.63
C PHE A 42 6.03 4.97 8.29
N ASN A 43 5.26 4.91 7.23
CA ASN A 43 4.17 5.87 7.01
C ASN A 43 3.08 5.60 8.05
N ILE A 44 2.66 6.65 8.76
CA ILE A 44 1.60 6.57 9.77
C ILE A 44 0.44 7.46 9.32
N GLU A 45 -0.76 6.91 9.35
CA GLU A 45 -1.98 7.66 9.05
C GLU A 45 -3.04 7.41 10.13
N PHE A 46 -3.58 8.51 10.66
CA PHE A 46 -4.68 8.45 11.61
C PHE A 46 -6.01 8.26 10.88
N PRO A 47 -7.02 7.67 11.54
CA PRO A 47 -8.34 7.53 10.95
C PRO A 47 -8.93 8.91 10.61
N ILE A 48 -9.53 9.02 9.43
CA ILE A 48 -10.25 10.24 9.01
C ILE A 48 -11.52 10.43 9.85
N SER A 49 -11.87 11.66 10.10
CA SER A 49 -13.17 12.03 10.68
C SER A 49 -14.22 12.31 9.60
N LEU A 50 -15.49 12.36 9.98
CA LEU A 50 -16.58 12.63 9.04
C LEU A 50 -16.50 14.02 8.36
N ASN A 51 -15.74 14.94 8.94
CA ASN A 51 -15.57 16.29 8.43
C ASN A 51 -14.29 16.47 7.59
N ASP A 52 -13.45 15.43 7.48
CA ASP A 52 -12.23 15.53 6.71
C ASP A 52 -12.51 15.37 5.21
N MET A 53 -11.76 16.10 4.39
CA MET A 53 -11.82 15.93 2.95
C MET A 53 -11.06 14.67 2.53
N ILE A 54 -11.71 13.82 1.73
CA ILE A 54 -11.05 12.68 1.12
C ILE A 54 -10.35 13.18 -0.16
N SER A 55 -9.05 13.00 -0.21
CA SER A 55 -8.21 13.28 -1.37
C SER A 55 -7.74 11.96 -1.97
N GLY A 56 -7.86 11.80 -3.29
CA GLY A 56 -7.55 10.53 -3.96
C GLY A 56 -8.71 9.51 -3.89
N HIS A 57 -8.38 8.24 -3.69
CA HIS A 57 -9.37 7.15 -3.53
C HIS A 57 -9.49 6.72 -2.05
N VAL A 58 -10.53 5.97 -1.74
CA VAL A 58 -10.71 5.43 -0.39
C VAL A 58 -9.69 4.32 -0.14
N VAL A 59 -8.86 4.51 0.87
CA VAL A 59 -7.87 3.55 1.35
C VAL A 59 -8.37 2.97 2.66
N SER A 60 -8.49 1.65 2.72
CA SER A 60 -9.09 0.95 3.88
C SER A 60 -8.05 0.46 4.90
N GLY A 61 -6.79 0.39 4.49
CA GLY A 61 -5.73 -0.22 5.29
C GLY A 61 -5.73 -1.75 5.22
N HIS A 62 -6.36 -2.32 4.19
CA HIS A 62 -6.44 -3.76 3.98
C HIS A 62 -5.50 -4.17 2.84
N VAL A 63 -4.25 -4.38 3.18
CA VAL A 63 -3.19 -4.78 2.26
C VAL A 63 -3.51 -6.13 1.62
N ASP A 64 -3.39 -6.20 0.30
CA ASP A 64 -3.63 -7.42 -0.50
C ASP A 64 -2.37 -8.26 -0.61
N PHE A 65 -1.23 -7.64 -0.90
CA PHE A 65 0.04 -8.33 -1.08
C PHE A 65 1.24 -7.41 -0.85
N VAL A 66 2.41 -8.03 -0.78
CA VAL A 66 3.70 -7.32 -0.76
C VAL A 66 4.32 -7.37 -2.15
N SER A 67 4.66 -6.22 -2.69
CA SER A 67 5.32 -6.09 -3.98
C SER A 67 6.79 -5.70 -3.83
N LYS A 68 7.61 -6.16 -4.78
CA LYS A 68 9.03 -5.86 -4.85
C LYS A 68 9.29 -4.75 -5.87
N LEU A 69 10.10 -3.76 -5.50
CA LEU A 69 10.60 -2.73 -6.41
C LEU A 69 11.62 -3.34 -7.39
N ILE A 70 11.33 -3.27 -8.68
CA ILE A 70 12.12 -3.87 -9.77
C ILE A 70 13.07 -2.85 -10.40
N SER A 71 12.56 -1.63 -10.70
CA SER A 71 13.39 -0.58 -11.29
C SER A 71 12.96 0.81 -10.84
N ILE A 72 13.91 1.74 -10.91
CA ILE A 72 13.70 3.18 -10.71
C ILE A 72 14.30 3.87 -11.93
N GLU A 73 13.47 4.58 -12.69
CA GLU A 73 13.88 5.37 -13.84
C GLU A 73 13.37 6.81 -13.66
N SER A 74 14.28 7.69 -13.20
CA SER A 74 13.91 9.06 -12.81
C SER A 74 12.84 9.05 -11.70
N GLN A 75 11.62 9.49 -12.01
CA GLN A 75 10.49 9.53 -11.07
C GLN A 75 9.57 8.31 -11.19
N GLN A 76 9.83 7.40 -12.14
CA GLN A 76 9.05 6.19 -12.36
C GLN A 76 9.61 5.04 -11.53
N TYR A 77 8.76 4.43 -10.74
CA TYR A 77 9.05 3.26 -9.89
C TYR A 77 8.22 2.09 -10.38
N THR A 78 8.89 1.01 -10.79
CA THR A 78 8.23 -0.20 -11.32
C THR A 78 8.27 -1.32 -10.29
N PHE A 79 7.14 -1.92 -10.05
CA PHE A 79 6.90 -2.93 -9.04
C PHE A 79 6.43 -4.26 -9.64
N SER A 80 6.72 -5.36 -8.98
CA SER A 80 6.19 -6.69 -9.33
C SER A 80 4.68 -6.75 -9.10
N LEU A 81 3.97 -7.47 -9.97
CA LEU A 81 2.55 -7.73 -9.85
C LEU A 81 2.32 -9.24 -9.84
N PRO A 82 1.82 -9.83 -8.72
CA PRO A 82 1.48 -11.24 -8.69
C PRO A 82 0.37 -11.58 -9.68
N ASP A 83 0.44 -12.77 -10.27
CA ASP A 83 -0.46 -13.21 -11.33
C ASP A 83 -1.95 -13.17 -10.91
N GLU A 84 -2.22 -13.45 -9.64
CA GLU A 84 -3.58 -13.44 -9.08
C GLU A 84 -4.24 -12.06 -9.04
N TYR A 85 -3.45 -10.96 -9.08
CA TYR A 85 -3.95 -9.57 -9.00
C TYR A 85 -3.84 -8.80 -10.32
N LYS A 86 -3.29 -9.40 -11.39
CA LYS A 86 -3.01 -8.71 -12.64
C LYS A 86 -4.24 -8.07 -13.30
N HIS A 87 -5.41 -8.67 -13.13
CA HIS A 87 -6.67 -8.18 -13.70
C HIS A 87 -7.31 -7.03 -12.90
N LEU A 88 -6.80 -6.76 -11.69
CA LEU A 88 -7.31 -5.72 -10.80
C LEU A 88 -6.50 -4.41 -10.88
N VAL A 89 -5.28 -4.46 -11.43
CA VAL A 89 -4.41 -3.29 -11.58
C VAL A 89 -4.44 -2.82 -13.02
N VAL A 90 -4.95 -1.62 -13.24
CA VAL A 90 -5.12 -1.05 -14.58
C VAL A 90 -4.37 0.27 -14.71
N SER A 91 -3.79 0.55 -15.87
CA SER A 91 -3.14 1.83 -16.13
C SER A 91 -4.12 2.99 -15.95
N LYS A 92 -3.70 4.03 -15.23
CA LYS A 92 -4.50 5.18 -14.76
C LYS A 92 -5.53 4.83 -13.67
N GLY A 93 -5.48 3.62 -13.12
CA GLY A 93 -6.25 3.23 -11.95
C GLY A 93 -5.61 3.71 -10.65
N SER A 94 -6.36 3.61 -9.56
CA SER A 94 -5.86 3.87 -8.21
C SER A 94 -5.13 2.65 -7.65
N ILE A 95 -4.06 2.90 -6.90
CA ILE A 95 -3.32 1.89 -6.16
C ILE A 95 -2.70 2.53 -4.92
N THR A 96 -2.55 1.77 -3.85
CA THR A 96 -1.95 2.27 -2.61
C THR A 96 -0.65 1.53 -2.34
N LEU A 97 0.44 2.27 -2.09
CA LEU A 97 1.74 1.71 -1.73
C LEU A 97 2.16 2.22 -0.34
N ASN A 98 2.39 1.33 0.61
CA ASN A 98 2.70 1.67 2.00
C ASN A 98 1.74 2.74 2.59
N GLY A 99 0.45 2.67 2.26
CA GLY A 99 -0.57 3.63 2.69
C GLY A 99 -0.68 4.89 1.83
N VAL A 100 0.18 5.08 0.85
CA VAL A 100 0.19 6.26 -0.04
C VAL A 100 -0.69 6.00 -1.26
N ALA A 101 -1.75 6.81 -1.42
CA ALA A 101 -2.63 6.75 -2.59
C ALA A 101 -1.93 7.29 -3.84
N LEU A 102 -1.84 6.49 -4.89
CA LEU A 102 -1.12 6.77 -6.12
C LEU A 102 -1.93 6.39 -7.35
N THR A 103 -1.47 6.83 -8.50
CA THR A 103 -2.01 6.40 -9.80
C THR A 103 -1.06 5.40 -10.44
N SER A 104 -1.56 4.22 -10.78
CA SER A 104 -0.80 3.21 -11.52
C SER A 104 -0.66 3.60 -12.98
N CYS A 105 0.48 3.26 -13.57
CA CYS A 105 0.74 3.39 -14.99
C CYS A 105 1.48 2.14 -15.50
N ASP A 106 1.53 1.98 -16.81
CA ASP A 106 2.25 0.90 -17.48
C ASP A 106 2.00 -0.49 -16.87
N ALA A 107 0.72 -0.74 -16.51
CA ALA A 107 0.32 -2.03 -15.96
C ALA A 107 0.42 -3.11 -17.05
N THR A 108 1.14 -4.17 -16.71
CA THR A 108 1.32 -5.38 -17.53
C THR A 108 0.81 -6.60 -16.76
N ASN A 109 1.02 -7.80 -17.29
CA ASN A 109 0.67 -9.02 -16.56
C ASN A 109 1.52 -9.26 -15.30
N ASN A 110 2.74 -8.71 -15.22
CA ASN A 110 3.69 -9.04 -14.18
C ASN A 110 4.23 -7.82 -13.42
N THR A 111 3.92 -6.60 -13.90
CA THR A 111 4.43 -5.35 -13.33
C THR A 111 3.42 -4.23 -13.43
N PHE A 112 3.57 -3.26 -12.58
CA PHE A 112 2.96 -1.93 -12.70
C PHE A 112 3.96 -0.87 -12.27
N SER A 113 3.75 0.36 -12.72
CA SER A 113 4.58 1.49 -12.35
C SER A 113 3.75 2.59 -11.68
N VAL A 114 4.43 3.44 -10.92
CA VAL A 114 3.88 4.70 -10.39
C VAL A 114 4.90 5.80 -10.60
N TYR A 115 4.44 7.04 -10.72
CA TYR A 115 5.31 8.22 -10.69
C TYR A 115 5.27 8.86 -9.31
N LEU A 116 6.43 9.04 -8.68
CA LEU A 116 6.56 9.71 -7.39
C LEU A 116 7.02 11.13 -7.60
N ILE A 117 6.18 12.08 -7.21
CA ILE A 117 6.50 13.51 -7.22
C ILE A 117 7.36 13.89 -6.01
N PRO A 118 8.11 14.99 -6.06
CA PRO A 118 8.98 15.41 -4.95
C PRO A 118 8.25 15.51 -3.61
N GLU A 119 7.01 15.98 -3.58
CA GLU A 119 6.22 16.07 -2.35
C GLU A 119 5.98 14.68 -1.73
N THR A 120 5.61 13.69 -2.53
CA THR A 120 5.42 12.31 -2.06
C THR A 120 6.71 11.74 -1.46
N LEU A 121 7.84 11.96 -2.12
CA LEU A 121 9.14 11.52 -1.63
C LEU A 121 9.54 12.21 -0.32
N ASN A 122 9.24 13.50 -0.17
CA ASN A 122 9.56 14.26 1.04
C ASN A 122 8.70 13.88 2.25
N GLN A 123 7.44 13.50 2.03
CA GLN A 123 6.47 13.25 3.09
C GLN A 123 6.32 11.78 3.48
N THR A 124 6.92 10.85 2.72
CA THR A 124 6.69 9.42 2.94
C THR A 124 7.99 8.62 2.94
N ASN A 125 7.94 7.39 3.46
CA ASN A 125 9.07 6.48 3.44
C ASN A 125 9.38 5.91 2.04
N LEU A 126 8.60 6.26 1.02
CA LEU A 126 8.87 5.85 -0.37
C LEU A 126 10.18 6.43 -0.90
N SER A 127 10.69 7.52 -0.30
CA SER A 127 12.02 8.07 -0.60
C SER A 127 13.18 7.13 -0.24
N ASN A 128 12.96 6.20 0.70
CA ASN A 128 13.98 5.26 1.16
C ASN A 128 14.04 3.97 0.33
N LEU A 129 13.14 3.82 -0.64
CA LEU A 129 13.07 2.63 -1.47
C LEU A 129 14.33 2.50 -2.35
N LYS A 130 14.85 1.27 -2.39
CA LYS A 130 15.96 0.84 -3.24
C LYS A 130 15.52 -0.35 -4.05
N MET A 131 16.19 -0.63 -5.15
CA MET A 131 15.95 -1.86 -5.92
C MET A 131 15.93 -3.08 -5.01
N GLY A 132 14.89 -3.88 -5.11
CA GLY A 132 14.66 -5.02 -4.24
C GLY A 132 13.87 -4.74 -2.96
N SER A 133 13.60 -3.46 -2.60
CA SER A 133 12.73 -3.10 -1.48
C SER A 133 11.32 -3.66 -1.66
N HIS A 134 10.67 -3.95 -0.54
CA HIS A 134 9.30 -4.45 -0.49
C HIS A 134 8.34 -3.38 0.02
N VAL A 135 7.19 -3.26 -0.62
CA VAL A 135 6.11 -2.34 -0.24
C VAL A 135 4.80 -3.10 -0.08
N ASN A 136 3.99 -2.66 0.86
CA ASN A 136 2.60 -3.13 0.99
C ASN A 136 1.76 -2.53 -0.13
N VAL A 137 0.94 -3.34 -0.77
CA VAL A 137 0.03 -2.93 -1.83
C VAL A 137 -1.41 -3.18 -1.40
N GLU A 138 -2.24 -2.14 -1.50
CA GLU A 138 -3.68 -2.25 -1.42
C GLU A 138 -4.29 -1.88 -2.77
N ILE A 139 -5.10 -2.77 -3.31
CA ILE A 139 -5.83 -2.57 -4.55
C ILE A 139 -7.07 -1.74 -4.26
N ASP A 140 -7.48 -0.89 -5.21
CA ASP A 140 -8.71 -0.12 -5.10
C ASP A 140 -9.89 -1.06 -4.79
N MET A 141 -10.62 -0.78 -3.72
CA MET A 141 -11.73 -1.61 -3.26
C MET A 141 -12.81 -1.78 -4.33
N LEU A 142 -12.99 -0.81 -5.22
CA LEU A 142 -13.95 -0.90 -6.32
C LEU A 142 -13.58 -2.04 -7.28
N ALA A 143 -12.28 -2.21 -7.59
CA ALA A 143 -11.83 -3.30 -8.44
C ALA A 143 -12.15 -4.67 -7.83
N ARG A 144 -11.94 -4.83 -6.52
CA ARG A 144 -12.27 -6.08 -5.79
C ARG A 144 -13.76 -6.41 -5.81
N TYR A 145 -14.63 -5.40 -5.59
CA TYR A 145 -16.08 -5.62 -5.62
C TYR A 145 -16.59 -5.93 -7.03
N VAL A 146 -16.08 -5.23 -8.05
CA VAL A 146 -16.44 -5.49 -9.45
C VAL A 146 -16.03 -6.91 -9.85
N ASP A 147 -14.79 -7.31 -9.56
CA ASP A 147 -14.30 -8.66 -9.83
C ASP A 147 -15.19 -9.73 -9.17
N ARG A 148 -15.48 -9.56 -7.88
CA ARG A 148 -16.34 -10.50 -7.17
C ARG A 148 -17.74 -10.63 -7.76
N ILE A 149 -18.34 -9.53 -8.21
CA ILE A 149 -19.66 -9.53 -8.83
C ILE A 149 -19.63 -10.24 -10.18
N LEU A 150 -18.59 -9.99 -10.98
CA LEU A 150 -18.45 -10.61 -12.29
C LEU A 150 -18.20 -12.12 -12.19
N THR A 151 -17.30 -12.54 -11.29
CA THR A 151 -16.96 -13.96 -11.10
C THR A 151 -18.11 -14.76 -10.47
N TYR A 152 -18.98 -14.14 -9.68
CA TYR A 152 -20.14 -14.82 -9.10
C TYR A 152 -21.26 -15.11 -10.09
N LYS A 153 -21.33 -14.36 -11.19
CA LYS A 153 -22.34 -14.53 -12.24
C LYS A 153 -21.92 -15.52 -13.34
N SER A 154 -20.67 -15.98 -13.30
CA SER A 154 -20.12 -17.00 -14.22
C SER A 154 -20.25 -18.39 -13.64
#